data_5ae76d03b046ab57ef0cfc9c06fc8655
#
_entry.id   5ae76d03b046ab57ef0cfc9c06fc8655
#
_cell.length_a   1.000
_cell.length_b   1.000
_cell.length_c   1.000
_cell.angle_alpha   90.00
_cell.angle_beta   90.00
_cell.angle_gamma   90.00
#
_symmetry.space_group_name_H-M   'P 1'
#
loop_
_entity.id
_entity.type
_entity.pdbx_description
1 polymer ?
#
loop_
_entity_poly.entity_id
_entity_poly.type
_entity_poly.pdbx_seq_one_letter_code
_entity_poly.pdbx_strand_id
1 'polypeptide(L)'
;EVKRQAQKIKEYFGQTPKVLRNSSLIYSDDIGLIASQMGFKAMLTEGAKHVLGWKSPHYVYNCALAPNLKLLLRDVKLSDDISLRFNNSDWDGYPLFADTYMAQIAALPEEEQVIGIFMNLSALGIEQPLSSNILEFFKALPACAKQHGITFSTPTEICMKLKSVDNLYVPDTLSWMDEERDVSTWLGNPMQREAFNKLYSIADRVRIANDPRVNQDWDYLQASDNFRFMSTKPSRVGMDRGIYDSPFDAFTNYMNILGDFLNRVNTLYPAEIDNEELNSLLTTIRNQGDEIEMKSKDIINLQAKVEKLELEGDKLRALLEKKAPAKKAATPKATAKKPAKKAPAKKVVKAVAEDVKAK
;
A
#
# COMPACT_ATOMS: atom_id res chain seq x y z
N GLU A 1 8.09 -6.49 3.69
CA GLU A 1 7.52 -6.41 2.36
C GLU A 1 7.28 -4.96 1.90
N VAL A 2 6.47 -4.15 2.59
CA VAL A 2 6.09 -2.79 2.14
C VAL A 2 7.32 -1.91 1.89
N LYS A 3 8.32 -1.92 2.79
CA LYS A 3 9.58 -1.17 2.60
C LYS A 3 10.36 -1.70 1.38
N ARG A 4 10.43 -3.02 1.19
CA ARG A 4 11.08 -3.66 0.03
C ARG A 4 10.40 -3.24 -1.27
N GLN A 5 9.07 -3.23 -1.31
CA GLN A 5 8.31 -2.77 -2.47
C GLN A 5 8.51 -1.27 -2.75
N ALA A 6 8.49 -0.44 -1.72
CA ALA A 6 8.75 0.99 -1.87
C ALA A 6 10.16 1.26 -2.44
N GLN A 7 11.16 0.49 -2.00
CA GLN A 7 12.52 0.55 -2.54
C GLN A 7 12.55 0.16 -4.02
N LYS A 8 11.91 -0.93 -4.41
CA LYS A 8 11.81 -1.34 -5.83
C LYS A 8 11.16 -0.27 -6.71
N ILE A 9 10.06 0.34 -6.23
CA ILE A 9 9.40 1.44 -6.97
C ILE A 9 10.38 2.60 -7.17
N LYS A 10 11.15 2.94 -6.14
CA LYS A 10 12.16 4.00 -6.23
C LYS A 10 13.28 3.65 -7.23
N GLU A 11 13.73 2.41 -7.24
CA GLU A 11 14.77 1.93 -8.16
C GLU A 11 14.30 1.93 -9.61
N TYR A 12 13.09 1.43 -9.90
CA TYR A 12 12.58 1.32 -11.26
C TYR A 12 12.04 2.64 -11.82
N PHE A 13 11.39 3.46 -11.00
CA PHE A 13 10.66 4.64 -11.46
C PHE A 13 11.23 5.97 -10.94
N GLY A 14 12.28 5.94 -10.11
CA GLY A 14 12.90 7.14 -9.52
C GLY A 14 12.01 7.91 -8.55
N GLN A 15 10.84 7.35 -8.15
CA GLN A 15 9.86 7.99 -7.30
C GLN A 15 9.72 7.29 -5.97
N THR A 16 9.71 8.05 -4.89
CA THR A 16 9.39 7.52 -3.55
C THR A 16 7.87 7.51 -3.39
N PRO A 17 7.22 6.33 -3.20
CA PRO A 17 5.77 6.27 -3.03
C PRO A 17 5.34 6.95 -1.74
N LYS A 18 4.28 7.75 -1.82
CA LYS A 18 3.69 8.49 -0.68
C LYS A 18 2.31 7.94 -0.29
N VAL A 19 1.72 7.13 -1.13
CA VAL A 19 0.40 6.54 -0.94
C VAL A 19 0.53 5.03 -0.93
N LEU A 20 -0.11 4.38 0.03
CA LEU A 20 -0.15 2.93 0.15
C LEU A 20 -1.52 2.42 -0.26
N ARG A 21 -1.54 1.39 -1.09
CA ARG A 21 -2.69 0.54 -1.34
C ARG A 21 -2.35 -0.88 -0.91
N ASN A 22 -3.08 -1.39 0.07
CA ASN A 22 -2.93 -2.78 0.47
C ASN A 22 -3.67 -3.71 -0.51
N SER A 23 -3.28 -4.97 -0.56
CA SER A 23 -4.00 -5.99 -1.34
C SER A 23 -5.47 -6.01 -0.93
N SER A 24 -6.36 -6.20 -1.90
CA SER A 24 -7.82 -6.23 -1.69
C SER A 24 -8.39 -5.05 -0.89
N LEU A 25 -7.70 -3.89 -0.92
CA LEU A 25 -8.04 -2.70 -0.12
C LEU A 25 -8.16 -2.98 1.38
N ILE A 26 -7.47 -4.02 1.88
CA ILE A 26 -7.49 -4.38 3.31
C ILE A 26 -6.99 -3.21 4.15
N TYR A 27 -7.81 -2.79 5.08
CA TYR A 27 -7.54 -1.64 5.95
C TYR A 27 -8.19 -1.83 7.33
N SER A 28 -7.49 -1.38 8.36
CA SER A 28 -7.99 -1.05 9.69
C SER A 28 -7.22 0.16 10.23
N ASP A 29 -7.66 0.75 11.32
CA ASP A 29 -6.95 1.87 11.94
C ASP A 29 -5.53 1.48 12.39
N ASP A 30 -5.32 0.23 12.85
CA ASP A 30 -4.00 -0.28 13.20
C ASP A 30 -3.07 -0.34 11.96
N ILE A 31 -3.58 -0.81 10.82
CA ILE A 31 -2.83 -0.81 9.56
C ILE A 31 -2.52 0.64 9.15
N GLY A 32 -3.48 1.54 9.31
CA GLY A 32 -3.30 2.97 9.07
C GLY A 32 -2.21 3.59 9.96
N LEU A 33 -2.19 3.26 11.24
CA LEU A 33 -1.16 3.70 12.17
C LEU A 33 0.24 3.23 11.72
N ILE A 34 0.38 1.94 11.37
CA ILE A 34 1.63 1.38 10.85
C ILE A 34 2.05 2.08 9.55
N ALA A 35 1.13 2.30 8.61
CA ALA A 35 1.41 3.00 7.36
C ALA A 35 1.89 4.44 7.60
N SER A 36 1.28 5.14 8.55
CA SER A 36 1.70 6.48 8.97
C SER A 36 3.11 6.48 9.57
N GLN A 37 3.43 5.51 10.43
CA GLN A 37 4.77 5.34 11.01
C GLN A 37 5.83 5.02 9.94
N MET A 38 5.44 4.34 8.87
CA MET A 38 6.31 4.09 7.71
C MET A 38 6.50 5.32 6.81
N GLY A 39 5.83 6.44 7.09
CA GLY A 39 5.98 7.71 6.38
C GLY A 39 5.02 7.92 5.22
N PHE A 40 4.05 7.03 4.99
CA PHE A 40 3.00 7.24 4.00
C PHE A 40 2.10 8.42 4.39
N LYS A 41 1.60 9.13 3.39
CA LYS A 41 0.74 10.32 3.57
C LYS A 41 -0.73 9.99 3.39
N ALA A 42 -1.02 8.94 2.66
CA ALA A 42 -2.38 8.45 2.47
C ALA A 42 -2.43 6.94 2.24
N MET A 43 -3.62 6.41 2.43
CA MET A 43 -3.95 5.03 2.13
C MET A 43 -5.26 4.95 1.35
N LEU A 44 -5.32 3.99 0.41
CA LEU A 44 -6.54 3.69 -0.34
C LEU A 44 -7.28 2.56 0.38
N THR A 45 -8.59 2.72 0.57
CA THR A 45 -9.43 1.72 1.22
C THR A 45 -10.83 1.66 0.64
N GLU A 46 -11.64 0.71 1.09
CA GLU A 46 -13.01 0.51 0.66
C GLU A 46 -13.96 1.52 1.30
N GLY A 47 -14.91 2.06 0.52
CA GLY A 47 -16.00 2.90 1.01
C GLY A 47 -17.16 2.09 1.58
N ALA A 48 -16.89 1.25 2.59
CA ALA A 48 -17.88 0.36 3.14
C ALA A 48 -19.00 1.10 3.90
N LYS A 49 -20.26 0.86 3.51
CA LYS A 49 -21.43 1.55 4.04
C LYS A 49 -21.60 1.38 5.55
N HIS A 50 -21.26 0.22 6.09
CA HIS A 50 -21.39 -0.04 7.54
C HIS A 50 -20.40 0.76 8.39
N VAL A 51 -19.27 1.19 7.81
CA VAL A 51 -18.30 2.08 8.45
C VAL A 51 -18.66 3.55 8.21
N LEU A 52 -19.05 3.90 6.98
CA LEU A 52 -19.41 5.25 6.61
C LEU A 52 -20.72 5.71 7.27
N GLY A 53 -21.68 4.80 7.46
CA GLY A 53 -23.03 5.14 7.91
C GLY A 53 -23.70 6.10 6.93
N TRP A 54 -23.88 7.35 7.38
CA TRP A 54 -24.47 8.43 6.56
C TRP A 54 -23.43 9.26 5.77
N LYS A 55 -22.12 9.05 6.04
CA LYS A 55 -21.04 9.80 5.38
C LYS A 55 -20.90 9.36 3.93
N SER A 56 -20.52 10.30 3.04
CA SER A 56 -20.22 9.99 1.65
C SER A 56 -18.77 9.48 1.50
N PRO A 57 -18.51 8.52 0.60
CA PRO A 57 -17.16 8.09 0.25
C PRO A 57 -16.38 9.14 -0.58
N HIS A 58 -17.02 10.23 -0.99
CA HIS A 58 -16.48 11.22 -1.92
C HIS A 58 -15.74 12.37 -1.21
N TYR A 59 -15.32 12.15 0.02
CA TYR A 59 -14.48 13.09 0.78
C TYR A 59 -13.14 12.44 1.18
N VAL A 60 -12.19 13.29 1.50
CA VAL A 60 -10.94 12.87 2.11
C VAL A 60 -11.15 12.77 3.63
N TYR A 61 -10.84 11.62 4.19
CA TYR A 61 -10.88 11.39 5.64
C TYR A 61 -9.47 11.26 6.22
N ASN A 62 -9.35 11.27 7.54
CA ASN A 62 -8.13 10.87 8.23
C ASN A 62 -8.33 9.52 8.92
N CYS A 63 -7.25 8.78 9.13
CA CYS A 63 -7.22 7.64 10.02
C CYS A 63 -7.45 8.11 11.47
N ALA A 64 -8.33 7.43 12.23
CA ALA A 64 -8.64 7.83 13.59
C ALA A 64 -7.43 7.72 14.53
N LEU A 65 -6.60 6.68 14.39
CA LEU A 65 -5.40 6.49 15.20
C LEU A 65 -4.18 7.27 14.70
N ALA A 66 -4.20 7.74 13.45
CA ALA A 66 -3.12 8.52 12.85
C ALA A 66 -3.69 9.69 12.02
N PRO A 67 -4.08 10.81 12.62
CA PRO A 67 -4.76 11.92 11.94
C PRO A 67 -3.96 12.58 10.81
N ASN A 68 -2.67 12.32 10.72
CA ASN A 68 -1.83 12.80 9.63
C ASN A 68 -1.88 11.90 8.37
N LEU A 69 -2.46 10.70 8.48
CA LEU A 69 -2.68 9.79 7.36
C LEU A 69 -4.05 10.04 6.76
N LYS A 70 -4.10 10.40 5.49
CA LYS A 70 -5.35 10.58 4.77
C LYS A 70 -5.87 9.27 4.21
N LEU A 71 -7.18 9.13 4.16
CA LEU A 71 -7.87 7.99 3.57
C LEU A 71 -8.64 8.46 2.33
N LEU A 72 -8.40 7.76 1.22
CA LEU A 72 -9.13 7.92 -0.03
C LEU A 72 -9.97 6.67 -0.24
N LEU A 73 -11.27 6.86 -0.34
CA LEU A 73 -12.24 5.78 -0.32
C LEU A 73 -12.66 5.39 -1.74
N ARG A 74 -12.87 4.10 -1.95
CA ARG A 74 -13.46 3.58 -3.17
C ARG A 74 -14.96 3.86 -3.17
N ASP A 75 -15.48 4.45 -4.23
CA ASP A 75 -16.91 4.39 -4.49
C ASP A 75 -17.26 2.97 -4.96
N VAL A 76 -18.07 2.29 -4.15
CA VAL A 76 -18.46 0.89 -4.38
C VAL A 76 -19.30 0.77 -5.64
N LYS A 77 -20.33 1.61 -5.77
CA LYS A 77 -21.30 1.53 -6.87
C LYS A 77 -20.65 1.83 -8.21
N LEU A 78 -20.02 2.99 -8.32
CA LEU A 78 -19.39 3.44 -9.56
C LEU A 78 -18.23 2.50 -10.00
N SER A 79 -17.45 2.01 -9.05
CA SER A 79 -16.39 1.06 -9.37
C SER A 79 -16.93 -0.32 -9.80
N ASP A 80 -17.98 -0.82 -9.14
CA ASP A 80 -18.60 -2.10 -9.47
C ASP A 80 -19.39 -2.05 -10.78
N ASP A 81 -19.90 -0.89 -11.18
CA ASP A 81 -20.57 -0.67 -12.48
C ASP A 81 -19.60 -0.98 -13.63
N ILE A 82 -18.33 -0.59 -13.49
CA ILE A 82 -17.30 -0.91 -14.49
C ILE A 82 -16.75 -2.34 -14.31
N SER A 83 -16.36 -2.70 -13.08
CA SER A 83 -15.59 -3.93 -12.86
C SER A 83 -16.45 -5.20 -12.88
N LEU A 84 -17.70 -5.13 -12.43
CA LEU A 84 -18.57 -6.31 -12.28
C LEU A 84 -19.78 -6.29 -13.23
N ARG A 85 -20.40 -5.13 -13.46
CA ARG A 85 -21.68 -5.02 -14.18
C ARG A 85 -21.57 -4.62 -15.64
N PHE A 86 -20.40 -4.19 -16.09
CA PHE A 86 -20.20 -3.59 -17.42
C PHE A 86 -20.76 -4.41 -18.59
N ASN A 87 -20.59 -5.74 -18.55
CA ASN A 87 -21.05 -6.66 -19.59
C ASN A 87 -22.29 -7.48 -19.15
N ASN A 88 -22.98 -7.06 -18.10
CA ASN A 88 -24.20 -7.74 -17.64
C ASN A 88 -25.43 -7.13 -18.28
N SER A 89 -26.01 -7.85 -19.26
CA SER A 89 -27.23 -7.41 -19.98
C SER A 89 -28.47 -7.32 -19.10
N ASP A 90 -28.49 -8.00 -17.95
CA ASP A 90 -29.63 -8.00 -17.02
C ASP A 90 -29.56 -6.83 -16.03
N TRP A 91 -28.49 -6.06 -16.08
CA TRP A 91 -28.35 -4.87 -15.26
C TRP A 91 -29.06 -3.66 -15.90
N ASP A 92 -29.87 -2.95 -15.13
CA ASP A 92 -30.66 -1.78 -15.61
C ASP A 92 -29.81 -0.66 -16.23
N GLY A 93 -28.51 -0.58 -15.87
CA GLY A 93 -27.56 0.40 -16.42
C GLY A 93 -26.87 -0.05 -17.70
N TYR A 94 -27.18 -1.24 -18.21
CA TYR A 94 -26.58 -1.75 -19.45
C TYR A 94 -27.28 -1.18 -20.69
N PRO A 95 -26.55 -0.82 -21.76
CA PRO A 95 -25.09 -0.74 -21.87
C PRO A 95 -24.52 0.55 -21.24
N LEU A 96 -23.38 0.43 -20.53
CA LEU A 96 -22.74 1.56 -19.91
C LEU A 96 -21.83 2.29 -20.90
N PHE A 97 -22.15 3.55 -21.22
CA PHE A 97 -21.34 4.42 -22.07
C PHE A 97 -20.55 5.42 -21.22
N ALA A 98 -19.40 5.89 -21.75
CA ALA A 98 -18.52 6.81 -21.04
C ALA A 98 -19.17 8.19 -20.76
N ASP A 99 -19.99 8.69 -21.65
CA ASP A 99 -20.76 9.93 -21.48
C ASP A 99 -21.80 9.81 -20.37
N THR A 100 -22.60 8.72 -20.40
CA THR A 100 -23.60 8.43 -19.37
C THR A 100 -22.96 8.25 -18.00
N TYR A 101 -21.81 7.54 -17.95
CA TYR A 101 -21.08 7.34 -16.71
C TYR A 101 -20.54 8.67 -16.14
N MET A 102 -19.96 9.54 -17.00
CA MET A 102 -19.48 10.84 -16.57
C MET A 102 -20.62 11.79 -16.20
N ALA A 103 -21.78 11.70 -16.86
CA ALA A 103 -22.97 12.43 -16.47
C ALA A 103 -23.49 12.03 -15.08
N GLN A 104 -23.44 10.72 -14.73
CA GLN A 104 -23.78 10.25 -13.38
C GLN A 104 -22.86 10.85 -12.33
N ILE A 105 -21.55 10.91 -12.62
CA ILE A 105 -20.57 11.52 -11.72
C ILE A 105 -20.82 13.02 -11.59
N ALA A 106 -21.09 13.71 -12.69
CA ALA A 106 -21.38 15.14 -12.69
C ALA A 106 -22.69 15.52 -11.98
N ALA A 107 -23.60 14.56 -11.82
CA ALA A 107 -24.86 14.75 -11.08
C ALA A 107 -24.70 14.60 -9.55
N LEU A 108 -23.53 14.23 -9.06
CA LEU A 108 -23.25 14.18 -7.64
C LEU A 108 -23.21 15.61 -7.05
N PRO A 109 -23.43 15.76 -5.73
CA PRO A 109 -23.39 17.08 -5.08
C PRO A 109 -22.06 17.83 -5.33
N GLU A 110 -22.14 19.13 -5.60
CA GLU A 110 -20.94 19.96 -5.88
C GLU A 110 -19.98 20.06 -4.70
N GLU A 111 -20.44 19.79 -3.50
CA GLU A 111 -19.64 19.80 -2.28
C GLU A 111 -18.71 18.58 -2.20
N GLU A 112 -18.96 17.53 -2.96
CA GLU A 112 -18.15 16.33 -2.95
C GLU A 112 -16.80 16.57 -3.64
N GLN A 113 -15.73 16.16 -2.95
CA GLN A 113 -14.37 16.59 -3.28
C GLN A 113 -13.67 15.66 -4.29
N VAL A 114 -13.88 14.35 -4.14
CA VAL A 114 -13.09 13.34 -4.87
C VAL A 114 -13.88 12.05 -5.00
N ILE A 115 -13.86 11.45 -6.17
CA ILE A 115 -14.52 10.18 -6.44
C ILE A 115 -13.44 9.13 -6.72
N GLY A 116 -13.37 8.11 -5.85
CA GLY A 116 -12.42 7.01 -5.96
C GLY A 116 -12.97 5.87 -6.79
N ILE A 117 -12.53 5.71 -8.03
CA ILE A 117 -12.86 4.57 -8.88
C ILE A 117 -11.69 3.58 -8.82
N PHE A 118 -11.86 2.49 -8.07
CA PHE A 118 -10.81 1.48 -7.89
C PHE A 118 -11.28 0.13 -8.43
N MET A 119 -10.49 -0.47 -9.28
CA MET A 119 -10.76 -1.77 -9.88
C MET A 119 -9.48 -2.57 -10.09
N ASN A 120 -9.59 -3.85 -10.33
CA ASN A 120 -8.48 -4.67 -10.79
C ASN A 120 -8.20 -4.40 -12.27
N LEU A 121 -6.94 -4.50 -12.66
CA LEU A 121 -6.58 -4.39 -14.09
C LEU A 121 -7.15 -5.54 -14.92
N SER A 122 -7.43 -6.69 -14.30
CA SER A 122 -8.12 -7.83 -14.90
C SER A 122 -9.53 -7.50 -15.44
N ALA A 123 -10.17 -6.44 -14.94
CA ALA A 123 -11.39 -5.91 -15.52
C ALA A 123 -11.23 -5.52 -17.00
N LEU A 124 -10.01 -5.23 -17.45
CA LEU A 124 -9.71 -4.83 -18.84
C LEU A 124 -9.36 -6.05 -19.69
N GLY A 125 -10.34 -6.85 -20.04
CA GLY A 125 -10.19 -7.93 -21.03
C GLY A 125 -10.21 -9.37 -20.46
N ILE A 126 -10.17 -9.54 -19.13
CA ILE A 126 -10.31 -10.85 -18.47
C ILE A 126 -11.70 -10.97 -17.84
N GLU A 127 -12.03 -10.13 -16.85
CA GLU A 127 -13.34 -10.13 -16.19
C GLU A 127 -14.41 -9.55 -17.13
N GLN A 128 -14.10 -8.45 -17.81
CA GLN A 128 -14.90 -7.90 -18.90
C GLN A 128 -14.21 -8.25 -20.23
N PRO A 129 -14.80 -9.11 -21.07
CA PRO A 129 -14.17 -9.53 -22.32
C PRO A 129 -14.00 -8.35 -23.28
N LEU A 130 -12.99 -8.42 -24.15
CA LEU A 130 -12.73 -7.34 -25.13
C LEU A 130 -13.94 -7.06 -26.04
N SER A 131 -14.78 -8.07 -26.29
CA SER A 131 -16.04 -7.93 -27.03
C SER A 131 -17.09 -7.04 -26.35
N SER A 132 -16.92 -6.75 -25.05
CA SER A 132 -17.79 -5.82 -24.33
C SER A 132 -17.52 -4.34 -24.67
N ASN A 133 -16.48 -4.05 -25.47
CA ASN A 133 -16.01 -2.69 -25.77
C ASN A 133 -15.48 -1.91 -24.54
N ILE A 134 -15.06 -2.61 -23.48
CA ILE A 134 -14.50 -1.97 -22.27
C ILE A 134 -13.33 -1.04 -22.59
N LEU A 135 -12.47 -1.38 -23.55
CA LEU A 135 -11.34 -0.54 -23.94
C LEU A 135 -11.79 0.75 -24.64
N GLU A 136 -12.84 0.70 -25.45
CA GLU A 136 -13.38 1.89 -26.11
C GLU A 136 -14.05 2.82 -25.10
N PHE A 137 -14.71 2.25 -24.08
CA PHE A 137 -15.22 3.01 -22.93
C PHE A 137 -14.08 3.80 -22.26
N PHE A 138 -12.95 3.15 -21.92
CA PHE A 138 -11.81 3.85 -21.28
C PHE A 138 -11.12 4.85 -22.19
N LYS A 139 -11.07 4.63 -23.50
CA LYS A 139 -10.55 5.61 -24.46
C LYS A 139 -11.41 6.87 -24.52
N ALA A 140 -12.73 6.73 -24.46
CA ALA A 140 -13.67 7.86 -24.50
C ALA A 140 -13.74 8.64 -23.18
N LEU A 141 -13.47 7.96 -22.04
CA LEU A 141 -13.67 8.49 -20.71
C LEU A 141 -13.00 9.85 -20.45
N PRO A 142 -11.73 10.11 -20.84
CA PRO A 142 -11.10 11.40 -20.61
C PRO A 142 -11.76 12.57 -21.35
N ALA A 143 -12.26 12.32 -22.56
CA ALA A 143 -12.95 13.34 -23.36
C ALA A 143 -14.31 13.68 -22.74
N CYS A 144 -15.08 12.67 -22.33
CA CYS A 144 -16.36 12.83 -21.64
C CYS A 144 -16.18 13.53 -20.29
N ALA A 145 -15.18 13.17 -19.50
CA ALA A 145 -14.87 13.84 -18.24
C ALA A 145 -14.62 15.34 -18.42
N LYS A 146 -13.82 15.71 -19.44
CA LYS A 146 -13.55 17.12 -19.75
C LYS A 146 -14.81 17.91 -20.09
N GLN A 147 -15.77 17.30 -20.81
CA GLN A 147 -17.05 17.95 -21.16
C GLN A 147 -17.88 18.29 -19.92
N HIS A 148 -17.76 17.48 -18.87
CA HIS A 148 -18.45 17.68 -17.59
C HIS A 148 -17.62 18.45 -16.54
N GLY A 149 -16.46 19.01 -16.92
CA GLY A 149 -15.59 19.74 -15.98
C GLY A 149 -14.89 18.84 -14.97
N ILE A 150 -14.91 17.52 -15.16
CA ILE A 150 -14.27 16.54 -14.28
C ILE A 150 -12.80 16.40 -14.66
N THR A 151 -11.91 16.39 -13.67
CA THR A 151 -10.47 16.24 -13.87
C THR A 151 -9.96 15.00 -13.16
N PHE A 152 -9.02 14.30 -13.81
CA PHE A 152 -8.29 13.20 -13.16
C PHE A 152 -7.12 13.75 -12.33
N SER A 153 -6.88 13.15 -11.18
CA SER A 153 -5.79 13.52 -10.29
C SER A 153 -5.13 12.28 -9.69
N THR A 154 -3.86 12.38 -9.37
CA THR A 154 -3.17 11.31 -8.64
C THR A 154 -3.54 11.35 -7.16
N PRO A 155 -3.54 10.21 -6.46
CA PRO A 155 -3.78 10.18 -5.01
C PRO A 155 -2.85 11.10 -4.22
N THR A 156 -1.60 11.26 -4.67
CA THR A 156 -0.63 12.18 -4.05
C THR A 156 -1.07 13.64 -4.18
N GLU A 157 -1.53 14.05 -5.37
CA GLU A 157 -2.02 15.42 -5.61
C GLU A 157 -3.27 15.71 -4.78
N ILE A 158 -4.20 14.76 -4.71
CA ILE A 158 -5.42 14.87 -3.89
C ILE A 158 -5.03 15.12 -2.43
N CYS A 159 -4.11 14.30 -1.88
CA CYS A 159 -3.66 14.44 -0.50
C CYS A 159 -2.95 15.77 -0.21
N MET A 160 -2.29 16.36 -1.21
CA MET A 160 -1.62 17.65 -1.05
C MET A 160 -2.57 18.83 -1.17
N LYS A 161 -3.61 18.73 -2.01
CA LYS A 161 -4.52 19.83 -2.33
C LYS A 161 -5.75 19.87 -1.43
N LEU A 162 -6.34 18.72 -1.11
CA LEU A 162 -7.60 18.65 -0.36
C LEU A 162 -7.37 18.46 1.13
N LYS A 163 -8.19 19.12 1.92
CA LYS A 163 -8.23 18.91 3.38
C LYS A 163 -9.20 17.77 3.69
N SER A 164 -8.89 16.99 4.70
CA SER A 164 -9.81 16.00 5.25
C SER A 164 -11.00 16.70 5.93
N VAL A 165 -12.16 16.11 5.78
CA VAL A 165 -13.40 16.65 6.39
C VAL A 165 -13.63 16.11 7.80
N ASP A 166 -13.18 14.86 8.07
CA ASP A 166 -13.42 14.21 9.35
C ASP A 166 -12.43 13.04 9.53
N ASN A 167 -12.44 12.43 10.73
CA ASN A 167 -11.77 11.16 10.98
C ASN A 167 -12.72 10.00 10.69
N LEU A 168 -12.19 8.95 10.09
CA LEU A 168 -12.92 7.71 9.88
C LEU A 168 -12.41 6.68 10.88
N TYR A 169 -13.32 6.12 11.67
CA TYR A 169 -13.02 5.09 12.65
C TYR A 169 -13.31 3.70 12.08
N VAL A 170 -12.26 2.90 11.94
CA VAL A 170 -12.28 1.56 11.32
C VAL A 170 -11.57 0.57 12.24
N PRO A 171 -12.23 0.14 13.34
CA PRO A 171 -11.63 -0.79 14.30
C PRO A 171 -11.48 -2.20 13.74
N ASP A 172 -12.43 -2.64 12.93
CA ASP A 172 -12.44 -3.96 12.30
C ASP A 172 -11.90 -3.89 10.87
N THR A 173 -11.20 -4.93 10.46
CA THR A 173 -10.53 -4.94 9.17
C THR A 173 -11.51 -5.00 8.01
N LEU A 174 -11.43 -4.00 7.12
CA LEU A 174 -12.19 -3.93 5.87
C LEU A 174 -11.47 -4.61 4.72
N SER A 175 -12.25 -5.04 3.72
CA SER A 175 -11.77 -5.37 2.38
C SER A 175 -12.85 -5.09 1.33
N TRP A 176 -12.49 -5.11 0.03
CA TRP A 176 -13.47 -4.99 -1.05
C TRP A 176 -14.02 -6.33 -1.55
N MET A 177 -13.48 -7.46 -1.05
CA MET A 177 -13.53 -8.77 -1.70
C MET A 177 -14.94 -9.40 -1.75
N ASP A 178 -15.73 -9.23 -0.73
CA ASP A 178 -17.08 -9.80 -0.64
C ASP A 178 -18.13 -8.76 -0.24
N GLU A 179 -19.37 -9.20 -0.04
CA GLU A 179 -20.48 -8.29 0.30
C GLU A 179 -20.40 -7.78 1.74
N GLU A 180 -19.84 -8.56 2.64
CA GLU A 180 -19.63 -8.20 4.04
C GLU A 180 -18.57 -7.11 4.22
N ARG A 181 -17.70 -6.93 3.22
CA ARG A 181 -16.61 -5.94 3.25
C ARG A 181 -15.65 -6.13 4.42
N ASP A 182 -15.41 -7.37 4.80
CA ASP A 182 -14.49 -7.76 5.86
C ASP A 182 -13.41 -8.74 5.36
N VAL A 183 -12.70 -9.42 6.25
CA VAL A 183 -11.67 -10.41 5.92
C VAL A 183 -12.18 -11.86 5.96
N SER A 184 -13.47 -12.09 6.04
CA SER A 184 -14.05 -13.42 6.13
C SER A 184 -13.85 -14.28 4.87
N THR A 185 -13.51 -13.66 3.74
CA THR A 185 -13.02 -14.38 2.56
C THR A 185 -11.78 -15.24 2.85
N TRP A 186 -10.92 -14.80 3.78
CA TRP A 186 -9.67 -15.49 4.16
C TRP A 186 -9.71 -16.14 5.54
N LEU A 187 -10.53 -15.64 6.46
CA LEU A 187 -10.59 -16.08 7.87
C LEU A 187 -11.99 -16.38 8.35
N GLY A 188 -12.94 -16.60 7.43
CA GLY A 188 -14.36 -16.74 7.76
C GLY A 188 -14.77 -18.10 8.36
N ASN A 189 -14.09 -19.19 7.98
CA ASN A 189 -14.45 -20.53 8.42
C ASN A 189 -13.38 -21.17 9.34
N PRO A 190 -13.71 -22.29 10.01
CA PRO A 190 -12.77 -22.95 10.91
C PRO A 190 -11.49 -23.45 10.23
N MET A 191 -11.56 -23.96 9.00
CA MET A 191 -10.39 -24.45 8.25
C MET A 191 -9.38 -23.32 8.01
N GLN A 192 -9.86 -22.16 7.57
CA GLN A 192 -9.02 -20.98 7.34
C GLN A 192 -8.35 -20.51 8.62
N ARG A 193 -9.11 -20.42 9.72
CA ARG A 193 -8.57 -20.01 11.03
C ARG A 193 -7.56 -21.00 11.59
N GLU A 194 -7.83 -22.30 11.45
CA GLU A 194 -6.89 -23.36 11.88
C GLU A 194 -5.57 -23.26 11.11
N ALA A 195 -5.64 -23.19 9.78
CA ALA A 195 -4.46 -23.05 8.92
C ALA A 195 -3.66 -21.79 9.26
N PHE A 196 -4.34 -20.66 9.44
CA PHE A 196 -3.72 -19.39 9.80
C PHE A 196 -3.03 -19.45 11.16
N ASN A 197 -3.74 -19.91 12.19
CA ASN A 197 -3.21 -20.01 13.55
C ASN A 197 -2.01 -20.98 13.61
N LYS A 198 -2.10 -22.11 12.91
CA LYS A 198 -1.03 -23.09 12.84
C LYS A 198 0.21 -22.53 12.17
N LEU A 199 0.05 -21.81 11.05
CA LEU A 199 1.14 -21.14 10.38
C LEU A 199 1.84 -20.15 11.32
N TYR A 200 1.11 -19.21 11.88
CA TYR A 200 1.70 -18.14 12.70
C TYR A 200 2.19 -18.60 14.08
N SER A 201 1.79 -19.78 14.54
CA SER A 201 2.32 -20.35 15.79
C SER A 201 3.82 -20.61 15.79
N ILE A 202 4.45 -20.69 14.61
CA ILE A 202 5.89 -20.95 14.45
C ILE A 202 6.66 -19.73 13.94
N ALA A 203 6.02 -18.57 13.83
CA ALA A 203 6.63 -17.37 13.26
C ALA A 203 7.97 -17.01 13.92
N ASP A 204 8.06 -17.12 15.24
CA ASP A 204 9.25 -16.79 15.98
C ASP A 204 10.39 -17.82 15.72
N ARG A 205 10.03 -19.11 15.60
CA ARG A 205 11.03 -20.16 15.26
C ARG A 205 11.62 -19.93 13.87
N VAL A 206 10.80 -19.55 12.90
CA VAL A 206 11.26 -19.20 11.54
C VAL A 206 12.22 -18.02 11.58
N ARG A 207 11.92 -16.99 12.36
CA ARG A 207 12.79 -15.81 12.51
C ARG A 207 14.13 -16.18 13.18
N ILE A 208 14.10 -17.06 14.18
CA ILE A 208 15.31 -17.49 14.90
C ILE A 208 16.16 -18.39 14.00
N ALA A 209 15.57 -19.36 13.29
CA ALA A 209 16.27 -20.23 12.37
C ALA A 209 16.98 -19.46 11.26
N ASN A 210 16.37 -18.38 10.78
CA ASN A 210 16.90 -17.47 9.76
C ASN A 210 17.55 -18.18 8.55
N ASP A 211 17.03 -19.35 8.19
CA ASP A 211 17.49 -20.11 7.03
C ASP A 211 16.83 -19.55 5.75
N PRO A 212 17.57 -19.25 4.68
CA PRO A 212 17.02 -18.66 3.46
C PRO A 212 15.93 -19.50 2.79
N ARG A 213 16.02 -20.84 2.86
CA ARG A 213 15.02 -21.74 2.25
C ARG A 213 13.74 -21.74 3.08
N VAL A 214 13.90 -21.80 4.42
CA VAL A 214 12.78 -21.70 5.35
C VAL A 214 12.06 -20.35 5.19
N ASN A 215 12.81 -19.26 5.08
CA ASN A 215 12.25 -17.93 4.87
C ASN A 215 11.48 -17.83 3.55
N GLN A 216 11.97 -18.45 2.47
CA GLN A 216 11.29 -18.49 1.18
C GLN A 216 9.99 -19.28 1.25
N ASP A 217 10.00 -20.47 1.84
CA ASP A 217 8.81 -21.30 2.02
C ASP A 217 7.79 -20.61 2.94
N TRP A 218 8.27 -19.94 3.98
CA TRP A 218 7.45 -19.10 4.85
C TRP A 218 6.73 -18.00 4.07
N ASP A 219 7.42 -17.29 3.17
CA ASP A 219 6.82 -16.26 2.34
C ASP A 219 5.72 -16.83 1.43
N TYR A 220 5.92 -18.03 0.85
CA TYR A 220 4.90 -18.69 0.03
C TYR A 220 3.69 -19.16 0.84
N LEU A 221 3.90 -19.70 2.03
CA LEU A 221 2.82 -20.18 2.89
C LEU A 221 1.93 -19.03 3.40
N GLN A 222 2.45 -17.83 3.50
CA GLN A 222 1.70 -16.64 3.90
C GLN A 222 0.84 -16.04 2.76
N ALA A 223 0.94 -16.55 1.53
CA ALA A 223 0.15 -16.01 0.43
C ALA A 223 -1.35 -16.10 0.74
N SER A 224 -2.06 -14.98 0.62
CA SER A 224 -3.48 -14.88 0.98
C SER A 224 -4.37 -15.82 0.17
N ASP A 225 -3.98 -16.17 -1.05
CA ASP A 225 -4.72 -17.10 -1.90
C ASP A 225 -4.82 -18.50 -1.29
N ASN A 226 -3.81 -18.95 -0.54
CA ASN A 226 -3.86 -20.23 0.17
C ASN A 226 -5.09 -20.31 1.09
N PHE A 227 -5.38 -19.24 1.81
CA PHE A 227 -6.55 -19.15 2.70
C PHE A 227 -7.85 -18.93 1.91
N ARG A 228 -7.80 -18.14 0.83
CA ARG A 228 -8.96 -17.88 -0.03
C ARG A 228 -9.51 -19.16 -0.66
N PHE A 229 -8.65 -20.06 -1.13
CA PHE A 229 -9.07 -21.34 -1.72
C PHE A 229 -9.82 -22.25 -0.73
N MET A 230 -9.64 -22.05 0.57
CA MET A 230 -10.38 -22.76 1.64
C MET A 230 -11.73 -22.10 1.96
N SER A 231 -12.09 -20.98 1.29
CA SER A 231 -13.34 -20.28 1.55
C SER A 231 -14.55 -21.09 1.08
N THR A 232 -15.58 -21.14 1.92
CA THR A 232 -16.88 -21.72 1.57
C THR A 232 -17.89 -20.69 1.08
N LYS A 233 -17.48 -19.41 1.07
CA LYS A 233 -18.33 -18.31 0.59
C LYS A 233 -18.28 -18.18 -0.93
N PRO A 234 -19.39 -17.77 -1.57
CA PRO A 234 -19.36 -17.36 -2.97
C PRO A 234 -18.50 -16.08 -3.10
N SER A 235 -17.55 -16.09 -4.02
CA SER A 235 -16.74 -14.88 -4.32
C SER A 235 -17.49 -13.97 -5.29
N ARG A 236 -17.39 -12.65 -5.11
CA ARG A 236 -17.94 -11.65 -6.06
C ARG A 236 -17.28 -11.70 -7.45
N VAL A 237 -16.03 -12.14 -7.51
CA VAL A 237 -15.21 -12.24 -8.73
C VAL A 237 -15.27 -13.63 -9.35
N GLY A 238 -16.24 -14.42 -8.95
CA GLY A 238 -16.36 -15.84 -9.34
C GLY A 238 -15.61 -16.74 -8.37
N MET A 239 -15.99 -18.02 -8.32
CA MET A 239 -15.32 -19.02 -7.47
C MET A 239 -14.06 -19.51 -8.18
N ASP A 240 -13.00 -18.70 -8.14
CA ASP A 240 -11.68 -19.20 -8.50
C ASP A 240 -11.13 -19.98 -7.30
N ARG A 241 -11.26 -21.30 -7.35
CA ARG A 241 -10.67 -22.24 -6.39
C ARG A 241 -9.25 -22.66 -6.82
N GLY A 242 -8.71 -22.05 -7.84
CA GLY A 242 -7.43 -22.42 -8.42
C GLY A 242 -7.51 -23.85 -8.98
N ILE A 243 -6.59 -24.70 -8.53
CA ILE A 243 -6.48 -26.11 -8.95
C ILE A 243 -7.27 -27.08 -8.08
N TYR A 244 -8.02 -26.59 -7.10
CA TYR A 244 -8.69 -27.43 -6.10
C TYR A 244 -10.16 -27.67 -6.45
N ASP A 245 -10.62 -28.90 -6.30
CA ASP A 245 -12.02 -29.26 -6.54
C ASP A 245 -12.94 -28.76 -5.42
N SER A 246 -12.43 -28.67 -4.22
CA SER A 246 -13.18 -28.19 -3.06
C SER A 246 -12.34 -27.38 -2.07
N PRO A 247 -12.97 -26.56 -1.20
CA PRO A 247 -12.28 -25.89 -0.10
C PRO A 247 -11.59 -26.86 0.87
N PHE A 248 -12.13 -28.06 1.02
CA PHE A 248 -11.55 -29.10 1.87
C PHE A 248 -10.26 -29.67 1.27
N ASP A 249 -10.21 -29.85 -0.05
CA ASP A 249 -8.99 -30.30 -0.73
C ASP A 249 -7.88 -29.26 -0.62
N ALA A 250 -8.23 -27.98 -0.78
CA ALA A 250 -7.29 -26.88 -0.56
C ALA A 250 -6.74 -26.89 0.88
N PHE A 251 -7.60 -27.05 1.87
CA PHE A 251 -7.21 -27.15 3.27
C PHE A 251 -6.29 -28.34 3.52
N THR A 252 -6.66 -29.54 3.05
CA THR A 252 -5.89 -30.76 3.25
C THR A 252 -4.51 -30.66 2.64
N ASN A 253 -4.41 -30.18 1.39
CA ASN A 253 -3.12 -29.97 0.71
C ASN A 253 -2.26 -28.95 1.44
N TYR A 254 -2.84 -27.83 1.84
CA TYR A 254 -2.13 -26.79 2.59
C TYR A 254 -1.60 -27.33 3.91
N MET A 255 -2.43 -28.05 4.68
CA MET A 255 -2.04 -28.61 5.98
C MET A 255 -0.96 -29.68 5.87
N ASN A 256 -0.95 -30.47 4.78
CA ASN A 256 0.13 -31.42 4.50
C ASN A 256 1.46 -30.71 4.23
N ILE A 257 1.46 -29.65 3.40
CA ILE A 257 2.66 -28.84 3.12
C ILE A 257 3.12 -28.13 4.40
N LEU A 258 2.19 -27.56 5.15
CA LEU A 258 2.50 -26.90 6.41
C LEU A 258 3.07 -27.89 7.44
N GLY A 259 2.55 -29.14 7.50
CA GLY A 259 3.07 -30.18 8.36
C GLY A 259 4.53 -30.53 8.06
N ASP A 260 4.89 -30.68 6.78
CA ASP A 260 6.27 -30.88 6.36
C ASP A 260 7.15 -29.66 6.72
N PHE A 261 6.67 -28.46 6.45
CA PHE A 261 7.36 -27.22 6.80
C PHE A 261 7.63 -27.11 8.31
N LEU A 262 6.62 -27.43 9.14
CA LEU A 262 6.76 -27.48 10.61
C LEU A 262 7.87 -28.45 11.05
N ASN A 263 7.91 -29.64 10.46
CA ASN A 263 8.94 -30.63 10.77
C ASN A 263 10.34 -30.11 10.40
N ARG A 264 10.50 -29.49 9.24
CA ARG A 264 11.76 -28.89 8.81
C ARG A 264 12.21 -27.77 9.73
N VAL A 265 11.32 -26.85 10.10
CA VAL A 265 11.62 -25.76 11.04
C VAL A 265 12.04 -26.33 12.39
N ASN A 266 11.30 -27.32 12.92
CA ASN A 266 11.64 -27.94 14.21
C ASN A 266 12.98 -28.67 14.19
N THR A 267 13.39 -29.23 13.04
CA THR A 267 14.70 -29.91 12.90
C THR A 267 15.84 -28.90 12.87
N LEU A 268 15.63 -27.73 12.26
CA LEU A 268 16.63 -26.66 12.22
C LEU A 268 16.69 -25.85 13.52
N TYR A 269 15.63 -25.93 14.30
CA TYR A 269 15.57 -25.27 15.60
C TYR A 269 16.37 -26.10 16.60
N PRO A 270 17.36 -25.51 17.32
CA PRO A 270 18.16 -26.26 18.27
C PRO A 270 17.29 -26.96 19.31
N ALA A 271 17.37 -28.28 19.36
CA ALA A 271 16.57 -29.11 20.28
C ALA A 271 16.93 -28.91 21.77
N GLU A 272 18.05 -28.26 22.05
CA GLU A 272 18.62 -28.08 23.37
C GLU A 272 18.65 -26.62 23.87
N ILE A 273 17.82 -25.76 23.30
CA ILE A 273 17.63 -24.45 23.92
C ILE A 273 16.73 -24.62 25.13
N ASP A 274 17.35 -24.52 26.30
CA ASP A 274 16.63 -24.45 27.57
C ASP A 274 15.58 -23.33 27.50
N ASN A 275 14.38 -23.53 28.05
CA ASN A 275 13.29 -22.56 28.00
C ASN A 275 13.71 -21.16 28.50
N GLU A 276 14.72 -21.09 29.35
CA GLU A 276 15.30 -19.85 29.87
C GLU A 276 16.14 -19.11 28.79
N GLU A 277 16.94 -19.84 28.02
CA GLU A 277 17.72 -19.27 26.90
C GLU A 277 16.82 -18.79 25.76
N LEU A 278 15.77 -19.55 25.45
CA LEU A 278 14.75 -19.16 24.48
C LEU A 278 14.01 -17.87 24.90
N ASN A 279 13.58 -17.80 26.15
CA ASN A 279 12.90 -16.61 26.68
C ASN A 279 13.85 -15.41 26.70
N SER A 280 15.14 -15.61 26.99
CA SER A 280 16.16 -14.57 26.90
C SER A 280 16.37 -14.07 25.48
N LEU A 281 16.46 -14.99 24.49
CA LEU A 281 16.57 -14.65 23.08
C LEU A 281 15.33 -13.93 22.56
N LEU A 282 14.13 -14.40 22.89
CA LEU A 282 12.86 -13.75 22.51
C LEU A 282 12.74 -12.35 23.13
N THR A 283 13.19 -12.19 24.38
CA THR A 283 13.23 -10.90 25.06
C THR A 283 14.24 -9.97 24.38
N THR A 284 15.40 -10.48 24.00
CA THR A 284 16.41 -9.71 23.27
C THR A 284 15.91 -9.26 21.89
N ILE A 285 15.27 -10.16 21.14
CA ILE A 285 14.67 -9.84 19.83
C ILE A 285 13.57 -8.79 19.98
N ARG A 286 12.72 -8.89 21.02
CA ARG A 286 11.69 -7.91 21.30
C ARG A 286 12.30 -6.54 21.64
N ASN A 287 13.28 -6.50 22.52
CA ASN A 287 13.97 -5.27 22.91
C ASN A 287 14.69 -4.60 21.73
N GLN A 288 15.33 -5.41 20.85
CA GLN A 288 15.91 -4.90 19.61
C GLN A 288 14.85 -4.38 18.64
N GLY A 289 13.69 -5.04 18.57
CA GLY A 289 12.54 -4.57 17.80
C GLY A 289 12.04 -3.21 18.28
N ASP A 290 11.87 -3.05 19.57
CA ASP A 290 11.46 -1.79 20.22
C ASP A 290 12.50 -0.68 20.01
N GLU A 291 13.80 -1.02 20.10
CA GLU A 291 14.89 -0.06 19.83
C GLU A 291 14.92 0.38 18.36
N ILE A 292 14.72 -0.55 17.43
CA ILE A 292 14.60 -0.25 16.00
C ILE A 292 13.38 0.65 15.75
N GLU A 293 12.28 0.39 16.43
CA GLU A 293 11.07 1.21 16.31
C GLU A 293 11.30 2.62 16.84
N MET A 294 11.94 2.77 18.00
CA MET A 294 12.30 4.09 18.56
C MET A 294 13.25 4.84 17.61
N LYS A 295 14.31 4.20 17.14
CA LYS A 295 15.25 4.80 16.18
C LYS A 295 14.55 5.19 14.87
N SER A 296 13.59 4.39 14.41
CA SER A 296 12.79 4.70 13.23
C SER A 296 11.93 5.95 13.44
N LYS A 297 11.32 6.11 14.62
CA LYS A 297 10.58 7.33 14.99
C LYS A 297 11.49 8.56 15.01
N ASP A 298 12.70 8.41 15.56
CA ASP A 298 13.69 9.51 15.58
C ASP A 298 14.14 9.90 14.17
N ILE A 299 14.36 8.94 13.30
CA ILE A 299 14.70 9.17 11.89
C ILE A 299 13.57 9.94 11.19
N ILE A 300 12.30 9.56 11.40
CA ILE A 300 11.15 10.25 10.82
C ILE A 300 11.08 11.69 11.33
N ASN A 301 11.30 11.90 12.62
CA ASN A 301 11.31 13.24 13.24
C ASN A 301 12.47 14.10 12.71
N LEU A 302 13.63 13.52 12.51
CA LEU A 302 14.79 14.21 11.95
C LEU A 302 14.57 14.55 10.47
N GLN A 303 13.99 13.63 9.70
CA GLN A 303 13.63 13.89 8.29
C GLN A 303 12.62 15.04 8.18
N ALA A 304 11.60 15.08 9.04
CA ALA A 304 10.64 16.19 9.07
C ALA A 304 11.30 17.53 9.43
N LYS A 305 12.29 17.50 10.33
CA LYS A 305 13.08 18.71 10.67
C LYS A 305 13.96 19.16 9.50
N VAL A 306 14.58 18.24 8.79
CA VAL A 306 15.40 18.53 7.60
C VAL A 306 14.53 19.16 6.51
N GLU A 307 13.36 18.54 6.20
CA GLU A 307 12.43 19.08 5.20
C GLU A 307 11.95 20.51 5.55
N LYS A 308 11.72 20.76 6.84
CA LYS A 308 11.35 22.10 7.32
C LYS A 308 12.49 23.11 7.14
N LEU A 309 13.71 22.72 7.48
CA LEU A 309 14.89 23.59 7.32
C LEU A 309 15.23 23.83 5.85
N GLU A 310 15.05 22.86 4.97
CA GLU A 310 15.20 23.04 3.53
C GLU A 310 14.18 24.04 2.99
N LEU A 311 12.91 23.93 3.40
CA LEU A 311 11.85 24.87 3.02
C LEU A 311 12.13 26.29 3.52
N GLU A 312 12.63 26.43 4.73
CA GLU A 312 13.06 27.74 5.28
C GLU A 312 14.30 28.28 4.55
N GLY A 313 15.24 27.41 4.22
CA GLY A 313 16.42 27.75 3.43
C GLY A 313 16.06 28.29 2.03
N ASP A 314 15.12 27.64 1.35
CA ASP A 314 14.64 28.07 0.04
C ASP A 314 13.88 29.41 0.11
N LYS A 315 13.08 29.61 1.17
CA LYS A 315 12.44 30.92 1.40
C LYS A 315 13.46 32.05 1.62
N LEU A 316 14.52 31.77 2.38
CA LEU A 316 15.59 32.74 2.62
C LEU A 316 16.39 33.04 1.35
N ARG A 317 16.67 32.03 0.50
CA ARG A 317 17.31 32.21 -0.81
C ARG A 317 16.46 33.08 -1.73
N ALA A 318 15.16 32.80 -1.81
CA ALA A 318 14.22 33.60 -2.60
C ALA A 318 14.11 35.07 -2.12
N LEU A 319 14.23 35.30 -0.81
CA LEU A 319 14.27 36.66 -0.25
C LEU A 319 15.59 37.38 -0.54
N LEU A 320 16.72 36.68 -0.57
CA LEU A 320 18.03 37.25 -0.94
C LEU A 320 18.09 37.60 -2.42
N GLU A 321 17.53 36.76 -3.31
CA GLU A 321 17.44 37.06 -4.73
C GLU A 321 16.58 38.29 -5.02
N LYS A 322 15.49 38.49 -4.28
CA LYS A 322 14.63 39.68 -4.38
C LYS A 322 15.30 40.97 -3.87
N LYS A 323 16.32 40.87 -3.01
CA LYS A 323 17.05 42.01 -2.44
C LYS A 323 18.35 42.36 -3.19
N ALA A 324 18.75 41.53 -4.16
CA ALA A 324 19.94 41.86 -4.97
C ALA A 324 19.63 43.00 -5.96
N PRO A 325 20.33 44.13 -5.91
CA PRO A 325 20.08 45.24 -6.85
C PRO A 325 20.49 44.83 -8.28
N ALA A 326 19.62 45.15 -9.24
CA ALA A 326 19.87 44.91 -10.66
C ALA A 326 21.17 45.58 -11.10
N LYS A 327 22.24 44.83 -11.23
CA LYS A 327 23.46 45.29 -11.89
C LYS A 327 23.21 45.38 -13.38
N LYS A 328 23.25 46.62 -13.90
CA LYS A 328 23.25 46.97 -15.33
C LYS A 328 24.33 46.17 -16.07
N ALA A 329 23.94 45.58 -17.16
CA ALA A 329 24.84 44.93 -18.10
C ALA A 329 25.92 45.88 -18.60
N ALA A 330 27.17 45.55 -18.35
CA ALA A 330 28.32 46.10 -19.05
C ALA A 330 29.09 44.91 -19.62
N THR A 331 29.15 44.87 -20.92
CA THR A 331 29.94 43.94 -21.73
C THR A 331 31.46 44.17 -21.49
N PRO A 332 32.24 43.13 -21.27
CA PRO A 332 33.69 43.22 -21.53
C PRO A 332 34.13 42.20 -22.58
N LYS A 333 35.01 42.75 -23.42
CA LYS A 333 35.81 42.06 -24.43
C LYS A 333 36.72 40.97 -23.84
N ALA A 334 36.92 39.95 -24.67
CA ALA A 334 37.79 38.84 -24.46
C ALA A 334 39.25 39.17 -24.11
N THR A 335 39.83 38.43 -23.17
CA THR A 335 41.24 37.98 -23.27
C THR A 335 41.38 36.68 -22.45
N ALA A 336 41.95 35.69 -23.13
CA ALA A 336 42.26 34.37 -22.61
C ALA A 336 43.39 34.38 -21.58
N LYS A 337 43.26 33.59 -20.51
CA LYS A 337 44.38 32.93 -19.85
C LYS A 337 43.83 31.80 -18.95
N LYS A 338 44.23 30.56 -19.27
CA LYS A 338 44.14 29.41 -18.35
C LYS A 338 44.94 29.62 -17.08
N PRO A 339 44.50 29.15 -15.94
CA PRO A 339 45.37 28.28 -15.16
C PRO A 339 44.71 27.10 -14.47
N ALA A 340 45.46 26.03 -14.47
CA ALA A 340 45.73 25.05 -13.41
C ALA A 340 44.56 24.39 -12.61
N LYS A 341 44.52 23.05 -12.79
CA LYS A 341 43.87 22.04 -12.00
C LYS A 341 44.20 22.15 -10.50
N LYS A 342 43.17 22.14 -9.64
CA LYS A 342 43.29 21.64 -8.28
C LYS A 342 42.26 20.51 -8.07
N ALA A 343 42.78 19.40 -7.55
CA ALA A 343 42.14 18.15 -7.32
C ALA A 343 41.08 18.20 -6.21
N PRO A 344 40.08 17.29 -6.22
CA PRO A 344 39.03 17.24 -5.21
C PRO A 344 39.52 16.51 -3.95
N ALA A 345 39.13 17.04 -2.80
CA ALA A 345 39.35 16.42 -1.50
C ALA A 345 38.49 15.12 -1.37
N LYS A 346 39.15 13.98 -1.56
CA LYS A 346 38.71 12.69 -1.00
C LYS A 346 39.24 12.60 0.42
N LYS A 347 38.35 12.54 1.40
CA LYS A 347 38.50 11.85 2.69
C LYS A 347 37.39 12.32 3.62
N VAL A 348 36.43 11.48 3.82
CA VAL A 348 35.75 11.09 5.07
C VAL A 348 34.60 10.14 4.70
N VAL A 349 34.88 8.95 4.26
CA VAL A 349 34.01 7.75 4.37
C VAL A 349 34.93 6.54 4.28
N LYS A 350 35.73 6.33 5.31
CA LYS A 350 36.47 5.06 5.49
C LYS A 350 36.86 4.90 6.96
N ALA A 351 35.85 4.72 7.82
CA ALA A 351 36.10 4.36 9.22
C ALA A 351 34.89 3.71 9.92
N VAL A 352 34.02 2.98 9.17
CA VAL A 352 32.93 2.18 9.80
C VAL A 352 32.81 0.77 9.19
N ALA A 353 33.73 0.36 8.33
CA ALA A 353 33.65 -0.94 7.66
C ALA A 353 34.72 -1.96 8.07
N GLU A 354 35.52 -1.70 9.10
CA GLU A 354 36.57 -2.64 9.52
C GLU A 354 36.38 -3.29 10.92
N ASP A 355 35.33 -2.96 11.67
CA ASP A 355 35.09 -3.55 13.01
C ASP A 355 34.07 -4.70 13.07
N VAL A 356 33.67 -5.28 11.94
CA VAL A 356 32.76 -6.45 11.91
C VAL A 356 33.41 -7.73 11.40
N LYS A 357 34.75 -7.79 11.34
CA LYS A 357 35.49 -9.01 10.97
C LYS A 357 36.43 -9.57 12.06
N ALA A 358 36.25 -9.19 13.32
CA ALA A 358 36.95 -9.81 14.43
C ALA A 358 36.07 -9.78 15.69
N LYS A 359 35.11 -10.68 15.76
CA LYS A 359 34.69 -11.42 16.96
C LYS A 359 33.67 -12.48 16.56
#